data_49e5080f66a0223402a497308f5a8808
#
_entry.id   49e5080f66a0223402a497308f5a8808
#
_cell.length_a   1.000
_cell.length_b   1.000
_cell.length_c   1.000
_cell.angle_alpha   90.00
_cell.angle_beta   90.00
_cell.angle_gamma   90.00
#
_symmetry.space_group_name_H-M   'P 1'
#
loop_
_entity.id
_entity.type
_entity.pdbx_description
1 polymer ?
#
loop_
_entity_poly.entity_id
_entity_poly.type
_entity_poly.pdbx_seq_one_letter_code
_entity_poly.pdbx_strand_id
1 'polypeptide(L)'
;TAASETKLIKGFGETVKELKEKGIGLYIVSGSIIEGIELVLGENVKYFDKIIANHFVFDKKGVISRINATKYDYEGKSVFASELIKKLDISPKELCFIGNGDNDEWVYKTGCRTICINPDGADFSNTVKWSRCIQQSDDFRDLLPIIESLEEENERE
;
A
#
# COMPACT_ATOMS: atom_id res chain seq x y z
N THR A 1 8.06 20.74 -8.55
CA THR A 1 7.57 19.52 -9.20
C THR A 1 6.47 18.91 -8.33
N ALA A 2 5.51 18.15 -8.89
CA ALA A 2 4.41 17.55 -8.13
C ALA A 2 4.91 16.72 -6.93
N ALA A 3 6.02 15.98 -7.06
CA ALA A 3 6.61 15.22 -5.98
C ALA A 3 7.14 16.09 -4.82
N SER A 4 7.57 17.34 -5.08
CA SER A 4 8.06 18.26 -4.03
C SER A 4 6.94 18.89 -3.21
N GLU A 5 5.70 18.81 -3.68
CA GLU A 5 4.49 19.31 -3.01
C GLU A 5 3.75 18.19 -2.25
N THR A 6 4.01 16.92 -2.60
CA THR A 6 3.44 15.76 -1.94
C THR A 6 4.11 15.55 -0.58
N LYS A 7 3.32 15.42 0.46
CA LYS A 7 3.79 15.17 1.83
C LYS A 7 3.20 13.87 2.35
N LEU A 8 4.01 13.16 3.13
CA LEU A 8 3.52 12.03 3.91
C LEU A 8 2.52 12.51 4.98
N ILE A 9 1.52 11.69 5.26
CA ILE A 9 0.64 11.92 6.41
C ILE A 9 1.50 11.90 7.68
N LYS A 10 1.18 12.77 8.64
CA LYS A 10 1.86 12.81 9.94
C LYS A 10 1.91 11.41 10.56
N GLY A 11 3.00 11.08 11.24
CA GLY A 11 3.16 9.79 11.90
C GLY A 11 3.49 8.62 10.96
N PHE A 12 3.59 8.84 9.64
CA PHE A 12 3.88 7.78 8.67
C PHE A 12 5.19 7.04 9.01
N GLY A 13 6.27 7.80 9.22
CA GLY A 13 7.60 7.21 9.49
C GLY A 13 7.62 6.37 10.76
N GLU A 14 6.97 6.87 11.82
CA GLU A 14 6.83 6.17 13.10
C GLU A 14 6.02 4.89 12.93
N THR A 15 4.91 4.94 12.19
CA THR A 15 4.04 3.79 11.95
C THR A 15 4.77 2.68 11.18
N VAL A 16 5.42 2.99 10.05
CA VAL A 16 6.12 1.97 9.26
C VAL A 16 7.31 1.39 10.01
N LYS A 17 8.01 2.20 10.81
CA LYS A 17 9.08 1.73 11.68
C LYS A 17 8.56 0.75 12.73
N GLU A 18 7.48 1.09 13.44
CA GLU A 18 6.87 0.23 14.45
C GLU A 18 6.39 -1.09 13.89
N LEU A 19 5.70 -1.07 12.75
CA LEU A 19 5.26 -2.28 12.06
C LEU A 19 6.46 -3.17 11.67
N LYS A 20 7.55 -2.56 11.21
CA LYS A 20 8.76 -3.32 10.88
C LYS A 20 9.45 -3.92 12.09
N GLU A 21 9.48 -3.21 13.22
CA GLU A 21 10.01 -3.69 14.50
C GLU A 21 9.18 -4.86 15.07
N LYS A 22 7.89 -4.91 14.77
CA LYS A 22 6.99 -6.05 15.06
C LYS A 22 7.20 -7.24 14.10
N GLY A 23 8.11 -7.15 13.14
CA GLY A 23 8.40 -8.21 12.17
C GLY A 23 7.44 -8.28 10.98
N ILE A 24 6.60 -7.26 10.79
CA ILE A 24 5.64 -7.20 9.67
C ILE A 24 6.38 -6.85 8.38
N GLY A 25 6.14 -7.62 7.31
CA GLY A 25 6.63 -7.33 5.97
C GLY A 25 5.87 -6.16 5.36
N LEU A 26 6.58 -5.15 4.84
CA LEU A 26 6.00 -3.94 4.26
C LEU A 26 6.26 -3.87 2.76
N TYR A 27 5.20 -3.68 1.98
CA TYR A 27 5.22 -3.64 0.53
C TYR A 27 4.45 -2.43 0.02
N ILE A 28 4.93 -1.82 -1.06
CA ILE A 28 4.18 -0.80 -1.82
C ILE A 28 3.90 -1.35 -3.22
N VAL A 29 2.65 -1.25 -3.65
CA VAL A 29 2.23 -1.48 -5.03
C VAL A 29 1.44 -0.28 -5.53
N SER A 30 1.88 0.34 -6.62
CA SER A 30 1.34 1.60 -7.11
C SER A 30 1.41 1.71 -8.62
N GLY A 31 0.38 2.32 -9.22
CA GLY A 31 0.41 2.77 -10.61
C GLY A 31 1.22 4.06 -10.84
N SER A 32 1.76 4.66 -9.78
CA SER A 32 2.60 5.85 -9.87
C SER A 32 4.03 5.54 -10.33
N ILE A 33 4.94 6.49 -10.24
CA ILE A 33 6.35 6.38 -10.66
C ILE A 33 7.23 6.18 -9.43
N ILE A 34 8.09 5.16 -9.48
CA ILE A 34 8.93 4.74 -8.34
C ILE A 34 9.87 5.86 -7.87
N GLU A 35 10.46 6.62 -8.78
CA GLU A 35 11.36 7.72 -8.46
C GLU A 35 10.66 8.82 -7.65
N GLY A 36 9.37 9.06 -7.93
CA GLY A 36 8.53 9.98 -7.17
C GLY A 36 8.18 9.43 -5.80
N ILE A 37 7.84 8.15 -5.71
CA ILE A 37 7.53 7.46 -4.45
C ILE A 37 8.75 7.48 -3.53
N GLU A 38 9.92 7.10 -4.00
CA GLU A 38 11.17 7.07 -3.23
C GLU A 38 11.56 8.47 -2.74
N LEU A 39 11.37 9.50 -3.58
CA LEU A 39 11.63 10.88 -3.20
C LEU A 39 10.71 11.33 -2.04
N VAL A 40 9.43 10.98 -2.07
CA VAL A 40 8.46 11.32 -1.00
C VAL A 40 8.73 10.52 0.27
N LEU A 41 9.06 9.24 0.14
CA LEU A 41 9.37 8.36 1.29
C LEU A 41 10.66 8.79 2.00
N GLY A 42 11.67 9.29 1.25
CA GLY A 42 12.96 9.66 1.80
C GLY A 42 13.62 8.48 2.54
N GLU A 43 14.03 8.71 3.79
CA GLU A 43 14.67 7.67 4.61
C GLU A 43 13.74 6.49 4.96
N ASN A 44 12.42 6.65 4.82
CA ASN A 44 11.47 5.59 5.12
C ASN A 44 11.49 4.45 4.10
N VAL A 45 12.11 4.63 2.93
CA VAL A 45 12.30 3.56 1.92
C VAL A 45 12.92 2.30 2.54
N LYS A 46 13.81 2.44 3.50
CA LYS A 46 14.50 1.33 4.19
C LYS A 46 13.57 0.37 4.95
N TYR A 47 12.36 0.79 5.28
CA TYR A 47 11.40 -0.06 6.01
C TYR A 47 10.61 -0.99 5.08
N PHE A 48 10.64 -0.75 3.76
CA PHE A 48 9.89 -1.54 2.80
C PHE A 48 10.72 -2.69 2.22
N ASP A 49 10.17 -3.90 2.26
CA ASP A 49 10.80 -5.09 1.67
C ASP A 49 10.77 -5.04 0.16
N LYS A 50 9.76 -4.38 -0.42
CA LYS A 50 9.66 -4.14 -1.85
C LYS A 50 8.75 -2.97 -2.18
N ILE A 51 9.16 -2.17 -3.17
CA ILE A 51 8.34 -1.12 -3.80
C ILE A 51 8.16 -1.50 -5.26
N ILE A 52 6.91 -1.60 -5.72
CA ILE A 52 6.54 -1.94 -7.09
C ILE A 52 5.73 -0.79 -7.64
N ALA A 53 6.27 -0.15 -8.65
CA ALA A 53 5.65 0.96 -9.35
C ALA A 53 6.21 1.05 -10.77
N ASN A 54 5.61 1.89 -11.61
CA ASN A 54 6.16 2.21 -12.90
C ASN A 54 7.48 2.99 -12.74
N HIS A 55 8.34 2.97 -13.74
CA HIS A 55 9.59 3.74 -13.70
C HIS A 55 9.93 4.37 -15.03
N PHE A 56 10.64 5.50 -14.96
CA PHE A 56 11.15 6.18 -16.13
C PHE A 56 12.37 5.46 -16.70
N VAL A 57 12.45 5.42 -18.03
CA VAL A 57 13.67 5.03 -18.74
C VAL A 57 14.22 6.29 -19.42
N PHE A 58 15.46 6.61 -19.12
CA PHE A 58 16.15 7.77 -19.67
C PHE A 58 17.02 7.37 -20.85
N ASP A 59 17.15 8.26 -21.82
CA ASP A 59 18.11 8.14 -22.90
C ASP A 59 19.52 8.57 -22.43
N LYS A 60 20.49 8.49 -23.37
CA LYS A 60 21.90 8.87 -23.09
C LYS A 60 22.09 10.35 -22.75
N LYS A 61 21.08 11.18 -22.99
CA LYS A 61 21.08 12.63 -22.70
C LYS A 61 20.36 12.96 -21.39
N GLY A 62 19.85 11.94 -20.68
CA GLY A 62 19.06 12.14 -19.46
C GLY A 62 17.62 12.58 -19.69
N VAL A 63 17.12 12.42 -20.92
CA VAL A 63 15.72 12.72 -21.26
C VAL A 63 14.88 11.45 -21.11
N ILE A 64 13.67 11.57 -20.58
CA ILE A 64 12.73 10.44 -20.47
C ILE A 64 12.42 9.94 -21.88
N SER A 65 12.79 8.68 -22.16
CA SER A 65 12.55 8.03 -23.45
C SER A 65 11.28 7.19 -23.45
N ARG A 66 10.93 6.60 -22.30
CA ARG A 66 9.72 5.81 -22.12
C ARG A 66 9.42 5.59 -20.63
N ILE A 67 8.22 5.08 -20.35
CA ILE A 67 7.82 4.56 -19.03
C ILE A 67 7.73 3.04 -19.15
N ASN A 68 8.42 2.32 -18.27
CA ASN A 68 8.19 0.92 -18.07
C ASN A 68 7.04 0.76 -17.06
N ALA A 69 5.87 0.40 -17.57
CA ALA A 69 4.69 0.16 -16.75
C ALA A 69 4.73 -1.25 -16.14
N THR A 70 4.25 -1.36 -14.90
CA THR A 70 3.96 -2.65 -14.28
C THR A 70 2.56 -3.12 -14.67
N LYS A 71 2.30 -4.42 -14.51
CA LYS A 71 0.95 -4.99 -14.66
C LYS A 71 0.08 -4.80 -13.39
N TYR A 72 0.62 -4.17 -12.35
CA TYR A 72 0.05 -4.15 -11.01
C TYR A 72 -0.65 -2.83 -10.69
N ASP A 73 -1.54 -2.38 -11.58
CA ASP A 73 -2.45 -1.27 -11.31
C ASP A 73 -3.90 -1.74 -11.42
N TYR A 74 -4.84 -1.05 -10.82
CA TYR A 74 -6.25 -1.46 -10.74
C TYR A 74 -6.39 -2.94 -10.32
N GLU A 75 -7.02 -3.77 -11.16
CA GLU A 75 -7.15 -5.21 -10.92
C GLU A 75 -5.80 -5.91 -10.71
N GLY A 76 -4.73 -5.39 -11.31
CA GLY A 76 -3.37 -5.90 -11.14
C GLY A 76 -2.86 -5.85 -9.70
N LYS A 77 -3.38 -4.96 -8.84
CA LYS A 77 -3.07 -4.97 -7.41
C LYS A 77 -3.54 -6.24 -6.72
N SER A 78 -4.69 -6.79 -7.11
CA SER A 78 -5.16 -8.08 -6.62
C SER A 78 -4.28 -9.24 -7.08
N VAL A 79 -3.74 -9.16 -8.30
CA VAL A 79 -2.76 -10.13 -8.80
C VAL A 79 -1.50 -10.11 -7.96
N PHE A 80 -0.96 -8.91 -7.68
CA PHE A 80 0.21 -8.76 -6.80
C PHE A 80 -0.03 -9.33 -5.41
N ALA A 81 -1.15 -9.01 -4.78
CA ALA A 81 -1.51 -9.53 -3.46
C ALA A 81 -1.60 -11.07 -3.47
N SER A 82 -2.22 -11.67 -4.50
CA SER A 82 -2.30 -13.12 -4.65
C SER A 82 -0.93 -13.78 -4.87
N GLU A 83 -0.06 -13.16 -5.66
CA GLU A 83 1.31 -13.63 -5.88
C GLU A 83 2.13 -13.54 -4.58
N LEU A 84 1.95 -12.48 -3.79
CA LEU A 84 2.63 -12.27 -2.51
C LEU A 84 2.18 -13.31 -1.47
N ILE A 85 0.88 -13.55 -1.31
CA ILE A 85 0.32 -14.58 -0.44
C ILE A 85 0.94 -15.94 -0.73
N LYS A 86 0.97 -16.33 -2.01
CA LYS A 86 1.59 -17.60 -2.43
C LYS A 86 3.09 -17.64 -2.17
N LYS A 87 3.80 -16.55 -2.45
CA LYS A 87 5.26 -16.48 -2.28
C LYS A 87 5.68 -16.59 -0.83
N LEU A 88 4.90 -15.99 0.08
CA LEU A 88 5.18 -15.99 1.52
C LEU A 88 4.60 -17.22 2.22
N ASP A 89 3.79 -18.02 1.51
CA ASP A 89 3.09 -19.20 2.05
C ASP A 89 2.26 -18.86 3.30
N ILE A 90 1.48 -17.77 3.19
CA ILE A 90 0.63 -17.25 4.27
C ILE A 90 -0.86 -17.40 3.92
N SER A 91 -1.71 -17.38 4.95
CA SER A 91 -3.16 -17.24 4.76
C SER A 91 -3.49 -15.87 4.15
N PRO A 92 -4.50 -15.75 3.28
CA PRO A 92 -4.94 -14.43 2.80
C PRO A 92 -5.24 -13.44 3.93
N LYS A 93 -5.75 -13.89 5.08
CA LYS A 93 -6.07 -13.05 6.23
C LYS A 93 -4.84 -12.47 6.95
N GLU A 94 -3.66 -13.05 6.75
CA GLU A 94 -2.40 -12.52 7.26
C GLU A 94 -1.84 -11.37 6.40
N LEU A 95 -2.44 -11.11 5.23
CA LEU A 95 -2.16 -9.95 4.41
C LEU A 95 -3.18 -8.84 4.70
N CYS A 96 -2.70 -7.64 5.02
CA CYS A 96 -3.51 -6.44 5.12
C CYS A 96 -3.15 -5.47 4.00
N PHE A 97 -4.13 -5.10 3.16
CA PHE A 97 -3.98 -4.12 2.11
C PHE A 97 -4.59 -2.78 2.54
N ILE A 98 -3.84 -1.70 2.37
CA ILE A 98 -4.27 -0.34 2.72
C ILE A 98 -4.32 0.49 1.44
N GLY A 99 -5.48 1.09 1.18
CA GLY A 99 -5.70 1.92 -0.01
C GLY A 99 -6.74 3.01 0.24
N ASN A 100 -7.03 3.81 -0.77
CA ASN A 100 -7.97 4.92 -0.66
C ASN A 100 -8.86 5.12 -1.91
N GLY A 101 -8.51 4.52 -3.03
CA GLY A 101 -9.16 4.76 -4.31
C GLY A 101 -9.95 3.57 -4.84
N ASP A 102 -10.73 3.82 -5.90
CA ASP A 102 -11.46 2.79 -6.64
C ASP A 102 -10.53 1.75 -7.27
N ASN A 103 -9.32 2.16 -7.62
CA ASN A 103 -8.28 1.26 -8.15
C ASN A 103 -7.70 0.29 -7.10
N ASP A 104 -8.01 0.48 -5.82
CA ASP A 104 -7.61 -0.38 -4.71
C ASP A 104 -8.67 -1.43 -4.35
N GLU A 105 -9.92 -1.19 -4.74
CA GLU A 105 -11.06 -2.01 -4.33
C GLU A 105 -10.98 -3.47 -4.79
N TRP A 106 -10.26 -3.76 -5.89
CA TRP A 106 -10.15 -5.11 -6.45
C TRP A 106 -9.46 -6.12 -5.53
N VAL A 107 -8.67 -5.64 -4.58
CA VAL A 107 -7.83 -6.49 -3.72
C VAL A 107 -8.65 -7.37 -2.78
N TYR A 108 -9.88 -6.96 -2.41
CA TYR A 108 -10.78 -7.79 -1.57
C TYR A 108 -11.02 -9.20 -2.15
N LYS A 109 -10.94 -9.37 -3.48
CA LYS A 109 -11.12 -10.66 -4.15
C LYS A 109 -10.09 -11.72 -3.77
N THR A 110 -8.97 -11.31 -3.19
CA THR A 110 -7.94 -12.24 -2.71
C THR A 110 -8.27 -12.86 -1.35
N GLY A 111 -9.29 -12.34 -0.67
CA GLY A 111 -9.64 -12.74 0.70
C GLY A 111 -8.77 -12.09 1.78
N CYS A 112 -7.84 -11.19 1.41
CA CYS A 112 -7.03 -10.47 2.39
C CYS A 112 -7.85 -9.45 3.17
N ARG A 113 -7.30 -8.97 4.30
CA ARG A 113 -7.85 -7.84 5.04
C ARG A 113 -7.61 -6.55 4.25
N THR A 114 -8.60 -5.66 4.24
CA THR A 114 -8.53 -4.40 3.51
C THR A 114 -8.90 -3.23 4.41
N ILE A 115 -8.10 -2.17 4.39
CA ILE A 115 -8.36 -0.93 5.11
C ILE A 115 -8.46 0.21 4.10
N CYS A 116 -9.58 0.92 4.11
CA CYS A 116 -9.72 2.17 3.37
C CYS A 116 -9.35 3.33 4.30
N ILE A 117 -8.39 4.16 3.87
CA ILE A 117 -8.01 5.37 4.60
C ILE A 117 -8.16 6.59 3.70
N ASN A 118 -8.82 7.66 4.21
CA ASN A 118 -9.04 8.90 3.47
C ASN A 118 -9.58 8.64 2.07
N PRO A 119 -10.76 8.01 1.92
CA PRO A 119 -11.27 7.56 0.64
C PRO A 119 -11.33 8.67 -0.41
N ASP A 120 -10.78 8.35 -1.58
CA ASP A 120 -10.77 9.18 -2.78
C ASP A 120 -11.30 8.34 -3.95
N GLY A 121 -12.59 8.45 -4.23
CA GLY A 121 -13.31 7.66 -5.23
C GLY A 121 -13.71 6.25 -4.79
N ALA A 122 -13.16 5.70 -3.72
CA ALA A 122 -13.55 4.38 -3.21
C ALA A 122 -14.97 4.39 -2.61
N ASP A 123 -15.72 3.32 -2.85
CA ASP A 123 -16.97 3.04 -2.12
C ASP A 123 -16.65 2.46 -0.74
N PHE A 124 -16.27 3.33 0.19
CA PHE A 124 -15.88 2.96 1.56
C PHE A 124 -17.03 2.40 2.42
N SER A 125 -18.27 2.60 2.00
CA SER A 125 -19.44 2.01 2.65
C SER A 125 -19.62 0.53 2.32
N ASN A 126 -18.93 0.02 1.31
CA ASN A 126 -19.01 -1.37 0.87
C ASN A 126 -18.17 -2.29 1.77
N THR A 127 -18.83 -2.89 2.76
CA THR A 127 -18.21 -3.79 3.74
C THR A 127 -17.69 -5.11 3.16
N VAL A 128 -18.06 -5.44 1.92
CA VAL A 128 -17.49 -6.59 1.20
C VAL A 128 -16.09 -6.25 0.69
N LYS A 129 -15.88 -5.02 0.22
CA LYS A 129 -14.59 -4.57 -0.32
C LYS A 129 -13.62 -4.12 0.77
N TRP A 130 -14.13 -3.51 1.85
CA TRP A 130 -13.32 -2.91 2.90
C TRP A 130 -13.64 -3.51 4.26
N SER A 131 -12.67 -4.19 4.85
CA SER A 131 -12.79 -4.76 6.21
C SER A 131 -12.93 -3.67 7.26
N ARG A 132 -12.23 -2.57 7.07
CA ARG A 132 -12.26 -1.38 7.93
C ARG A 132 -12.16 -0.11 7.08
N CYS A 133 -12.64 1.02 7.62
CA CYS A 133 -12.52 2.31 6.97
C CYS A 133 -12.22 3.43 7.99
N ILE A 134 -11.25 4.28 7.66
CA ILE A 134 -10.99 5.55 8.32
C ILE A 134 -11.35 6.64 7.32
N GLN A 135 -12.49 7.30 7.50
CA GLN A 135 -13.01 8.29 6.54
C GLN A 135 -12.14 9.53 6.45
N GLN A 136 -11.55 9.94 7.58
CA GLN A 136 -10.68 11.10 7.66
C GLN A 136 -9.65 10.90 8.76
N SER A 137 -8.38 10.92 8.37
CA SER A 137 -7.25 10.91 9.31
C SER A 137 -6.16 11.84 8.79
N ASP A 138 -5.59 12.61 9.67
CA ASP A 138 -4.38 13.42 9.45
C ASP A 138 -3.14 12.81 10.16
N ASP A 139 -3.31 11.66 10.80
CA ASP A 139 -2.25 10.94 11.51
C ASP A 139 -2.25 9.45 11.13
N PHE A 140 -1.19 8.99 10.45
CA PHE A 140 -1.08 7.63 9.96
C PHE A 140 -1.01 6.57 11.08
N ARG A 141 -0.71 6.99 12.32
CA ARG A 141 -0.73 6.13 13.51
C ARG A 141 -2.13 5.60 13.86
N ASP A 142 -3.18 6.22 13.35
CA ASP A 142 -4.56 5.74 13.49
C ASP A 142 -4.76 4.34 12.89
N LEU A 143 -3.85 3.89 12.02
CA LEU A 143 -3.87 2.53 11.47
C LEU A 143 -3.42 1.46 12.47
N LEU A 144 -2.52 1.79 13.41
CA LEU A 144 -1.92 0.80 14.31
C LEU A 144 -2.97 0.00 15.10
N PRO A 145 -3.93 0.63 15.84
CA PRO A 145 -4.93 -0.12 16.59
C PRO A 145 -5.86 -0.93 15.69
N ILE A 146 -6.06 -0.52 14.45
CA ILE A 146 -6.89 -1.27 13.50
C ILE A 146 -6.16 -2.52 13.03
N ILE A 147 -4.87 -2.41 12.71
CA ILE A 147 -4.04 -3.56 12.32
C ILE A 147 -3.96 -4.56 13.46
N GLU A 148 -3.70 -4.11 14.69
CA GLU A 148 -3.69 -4.96 15.89
C GLU A 148 -5.01 -5.69 16.11
N SER A 149 -6.14 -4.99 15.97
CA SER A 149 -7.47 -5.62 16.04
C SER A 149 -7.68 -6.72 15.00
N LEU A 150 -7.18 -6.52 13.77
CA LEU A 150 -7.27 -7.52 12.71
C LEU A 150 -6.37 -8.73 12.97
N GLU A 151 -5.20 -8.54 13.58
CA GLU A 151 -4.30 -9.63 14.01
C GLU A 151 -4.98 -10.48 15.09
N GLU A 152 -5.58 -9.86 16.12
CA GLU A 152 -6.31 -10.58 17.17
C GLU A 152 -7.51 -11.38 16.63
N GLU A 153 -8.20 -10.88 15.60
CA GLU A 153 -9.29 -11.61 14.94
C GLU A 153 -8.77 -12.89 14.25
N ASN A 154 -7.59 -12.82 13.61
CA ASN A 154 -6.99 -13.97 12.95
C ASN A 154 -6.58 -15.07 13.94
N GLU A 155 -6.14 -14.71 15.15
CA GLU A 155 -5.74 -15.68 16.19
C GLU A 155 -6.94 -16.43 16.80
N ARG A 156 -8.17 -15.90 16.66
CA ARG A 156 -9.40 -16.47 17.22
C ARG A 156 -10.16 -17.38 16.24
N GLU A 157 -9.81 -17.36 14.96
CA GLU A 157 -10.41 -18.17 13.90
C GLU A 157 -9.64 -19.47 13.68
#